data_9004175d43b55ba837b7201f3ca555ab
#
_entry.id   9004175d43b55ba837b7201f3ca555ab
#
_cell.length_a   1.000
_cell.length_b   1.000
_cell.length_c   1.000
_cell.angle_alpha   90.00
_cell.angle_beta   90.00
_cell.angle_gamma   90.00
#
_symmetry.space_group_name_H-M   'P 1'
#
loop_
_entity.id
_entity.type
_entity.pdbx_description
1 polymer ?
#
loop_
_entity_poly.entity_id
_entity_poly.type
_entity_poly.pdbx_seq_one_letter_code
_entity_poly.pdbx_strand_id
1 'polypeptide(L)'
;SYESLVASGPSEEAFQNAESIFSEAQESLWFLQNQREELLAQNKTAESVNSLLTAGEELSEAGAAFMSFVEKAKIISQDLLKEGTNPPSDSITAELRAAFDSDFNLALTNLTAAEQRVQGVESALFPESLKPTIAEAKFQLSELEYVFNEFNEIFPIFLRLLGDEHPQRYLVLLENNHESRPGGGFIGSY
;
A
#
# COMPACT_ATOMS: atom_id res chain seq x y z
N SER A 1 -7.97 -20.15 9.06
CA SER A 1 -7.89 -20.29 7.60
C SER A 1 -7.56 -18.94 6.97
N TYR A 2 -6.96 -18.92 5.79
CA TYR A 2 -6.59 -17.70 5.07
C TYR A 2 -7.81 -16.78 4.80
N GLU A 3 -8.97 -17.38 4.55
CA GLU A 3 -10.24 -16.65 4.38
C GLU A 3 -10.68 -15.84 5.62
N SER A 4 -10.35 -16.31 6.82
CA SER A 4 -10.72 -15.58 8.05
C SER A 4 -9.80 -14.37 8.32
N LEU A 5 -8.58 -14.37 7.81
CA LEU A 5 -7.65 -13.25 7.89
C LEU A 5 -8.00 -12.14 6.90
N VAL A 6 -8.46 -12.51 5.71
CA VAL A 6 -8.91 -11.54 4.69
C VAL A 6 -10.26 -10.90 5.05
N ALA A 7 -11.12 -11.63 5.78
CA ALA A 7 -12.43 -11.11 6.21
C ALA A 7 -12.36 -10.16 7.42
N SER A 8 -11.21 -10.03 8.10
CA SER A 8 -11.03 -9.19 9.29
C SER A 8 -10.13 -7.96 9.06
N GLY A 9 -9.63 -7.76 7.84
CA GLY A 9 -8.86 -6.57 7.47
C GLY A 9 -9.73 -5.32 7.32
N PRO A 10 -9.14 -4.12 7.41
CA PRO A 10 -9.86 -2.89 7.12
C PRO A 10 -10.35 -2.91 5.67
N SER A 11 -11.60 -2.51 5.46
CA SER A 11 -12.22 -2.42 4.13
C SER A 11 -11.91 -1.06 3.50
N GLU A 12 -12.05 -0.95 2.18
CA GLU A 12 -11.99 0.33 1.46
C GLU A 12 -12.96 1.36 2.09
N GLU A 13 -14.16 0.92 2.48
CA GLU A 13 -15.17 1.74 3.16
C GLU A 13 -14.64 2.30 4.51
N ALA A 14 -13.85 1.52 5.26
CA ALA A 14 -13.24 1.98 6.50
C ALA A 14 -12.22 3.11 6.27
N PHE A 15 -11.42 3.03 5.19
CA PHE A 15 -10.50 4.09 4.82
C PHE A 15 -11.21 5.34 4.32
N GLN A 16 -12.26 5.21 3.49
CA GLN A 16 -13.09 6.33 3.05
C GLN A 16 -13.77 7.05 4.23
N ASN A 17 -14.25 6.31 5.21
CA ASN A 17 -14.81 6.88 6.44
C ASN A 17 -13.75 7.62 7.25
N ALA A 18 -12.53 7.07 7.36
CA ALA A 18 -11.43 7.74 8.05
C ALA A 18 -11.03 9.04 7.35
N GLU A 19 -10.91 9.05 6.02
CA GLU A 19 -10.68 10.24 5.20
C GLU A 19 -11.72 11.34 5.49
N SER A 20 -13.00 10.99 5.49
CA SER A 20 -14.08 11.94 5.80
C SER A 20 -13.94 12.53 7.21
N ILE A 21 -13.57 11.73 8.22
CA ILE A 21 -13.37 12.21 9.59
C ILE A 21 -12.17 13.15 9.68
N PHE A 22 -11.06 12.85 9.01
CA PHE A 22 -9.89 13.73 9.00
C PHE A 22 -10.15 15.04 8.29
N SER A 23 -10.87 15.02 7.16
CA SER A 23 -11.29 16.20 6.42
C SER A 23 -12.21 17.12 7.26
N GLU A 24 -13.20 16.55 7.96
CA GLU A 24 -14.08 17.30 8.86
C GLU A 24 -13.32 17.91 10.05
N ALA A 25 -12.33 17.20 10.58
CA ALA A 25 -11.46 17.70 11.63
C ALA A 25 -10.59 18.87 11.14
N GLN A 26 -10.09 18.82 9.90
CA GLN A 26 -9.37 19.93 9.26
C GLN A 26 -10.26 21.16 9.08
N GLU A 27 -11.47 21.02 8.57
CA GLU A 27 -12.41 22.13 8.43
C GLU A 27 -12.69 22.81 9.77
N SER A 28 -12.85 22.01 10.83
CA SER A 28 -13.06 22.50 12.19
C SER A 28 -11.85 23.28 12.71
N LEU A 29 -10.64 22.78 12.45
CA LEU A 29 -9.40 23.47 12.81
C LEU A 29 -9.22 24.76 12.01
N TRP A 30 -9.48 24.75 10.71
CA TRP A 30 -9.44 25.95 9.84
C TRP A 30 -10.41 27.03 10.30
N PHE A 31 -11.65 26.65 10.69
CA PHE A 31 -12.64 27.57 11.24
C PHE A 31 -12.13 28.22 12.53
N LEU A 32 -11.51 27.45 13.44
CA LEU A 32 -10.93 27.98 14.67
C LEU A 32 -9.72 28.90 14.42
N GLN A 33 -8.88 28.57 13.44
CA GLN A 33 -7.74 29.39 13.03
C GLN A 33 -8.18 30.74 12.48
N ASN A 34 -9.18 30.76 11.58
CA ASN A 34 -9.68 32.01 10.99
C ASN A 34 -10.38 32.94 11.97
N GLN A 35 -10.92 32.44 13.07
CA GLN A 35 -11.49 33.28 14.13
C GLN A 35 -10.44 33.97 15.02
N ARG A 36 -9.17 33.54 14.95
CA ARG A 36 -8.06 34.07 15.78
C ARG A 36 -6.76 34.21 14.97
N GLU A 37 -6.84 34.79 13.79
CA GLU A 37 -5.72 34.88 12.83
C GLU A 37 -4.41 35.39 13.42
N GLU A 38 -4.42 36.29 14.38
CA GLU A 38 -3.18 36.86 14.96
C GLU A 38 -2.49 35.96 16.00
N LEU A 39 -3.21 35.02 16.65
CA LEU A 39 -2.67 34.22 17.74
C LEU A 39 -2.28 32.80 17.31
N LEU A 40 -2.87 32.26 16.26
CA LEU A 40 -2.65 30.87 15.81
C LEU A 40 -1.65 30.77 14.65
N ALA A 41 -1.52 31.78 13.81
CA ALA A 41 -0.55 31.81 12.70
C ALA A 41 0.92 31.74 13.16
N GLN A 42 1.20 32.00 14.44
CA GLN A 42 2.53 31.85 15.06
C GLN A 42 2.63 30.64 15.98
N ASN A 43 1.61 29.79 16.04
CA ASN A 43 1.59 28.65 16.96
C ASN A 43 2.02 27.37 16.25
N LYS A 44 3.29 27.01 16.41
CA LYS A 44 3.87 25.76 15.90
C LYS A 44 3.09 24.51 16.29
N THR A 45 2.39 24.55 17.42
CA THR A 45 1.53 23.44 17.85
C THR A 45 0.34 23.27 16.90
N ALA A 46 -0.30 24.36 16.47
CA ALA A 46 -1.41 24.31 15.52
C ALA A 46 -0.95 23.78 14.14
N GLU A 47 0.24 24.21 13.67
CA GLU A 47 0.83 23.68 12.44
C GLU A 47 1.11 22.16 12.55
N SER A 48 1.67 21.72 13.69
CA SER A 48 1.94 20.29 13.92
C SER A 48 0.66 19.46 14.02
N VAL A 49 -0.41 20.01 14.63
CA VAL A 49 -1.73 19.34 14.66
C VAL A 49 -2.31 19.26 13.26
N ASN A 50 -2.27 20.34 12.48
CA ASN A 50 -2.74 20.33 11.10
C ASN A 50 -1.95 19.32 10.24
N SER A 51 -0.64 19.24 10.40
CA SER A 51 0.20 18.25 9.72
C SER A 51 -0.22 16.81 10.04
N LEU A 52 -0.56 16.53 11.30
CA LEU A 52 -1.05 15.20 11.70
C LEU A 52 -2.43 14.89 11.11
N LEU A 53 -3.34 15.86 11.05
CA LEU A 53 -4.67 15.68 10.46
C LEU A 53 -4.56 15.42 8.96
N THR A 54 -3.77 16.25 8.24
CA THR A 54 -3.50 16.03 6.80
C THR A 54 -2.83 14.68 6.54
N ALA A 55 -1.87 14.29 7.38
CA ALA A 55 -1.24 12.97 7.25
C ALA A 55 -2.26 11.84 7.46
N GLY A 56 -3.23 12.01 8.36
CA GLY A 56 -4.32 11.06 8.58
C GLY A 56 -5.22 10.91 7.35
N GLU A 57 -5.56 12.03 6.69
CA GLU A 57 -6.30 12.06 5.43
C GLU A 57 -5.51 11.33 4.32
N GLU A 58 -4.25 11.70 4.10
CA GLU A 58 -3.36 11.07 3.12
C GLU A 58 -3.19 9.55 3.37
N LEU A 59 -3.07 9.13 4.64
CA LEU A 59 -3.01 7.70 5.00
C LEU A 59 -4.31 6.96 4.69
N SER A 60 -5.46 7.62 4.87
CA SER A 60 -6.76 7.02 4.56
C SER A 60 -6.93 6.84 3.06
N GLU A 61 -6.54 7.84 2.26
CA GLU A 61 -6.50 7.74 0.79
C GLU A 61 -5.51 6.66 0.33
N ALA A 62 -4.32 6.60 0.92
CA ALA A 62 -3.34 5.55 0.62
C ALA A 62 -3.91 4.16 0.90
N GLY A 63 -4.58 3.99 2.03
CA GLY A 63 -5.23 2.73 2.41
C GLY A 63 -6.34 2.34 1.44
N ALA A 64 -7.23 3.26 1.07
CA ALA A 64 -8.30 3.02 0.11
C ALA A 64 -7.75 2.63 -1.28
N ALA A 65 -6.76 3.36 -1.77
CA ALA A 65 -6.10 3.06 -3.05
C ALA A 65 -5.40 1.70 -3.02
N PHE A 66 -4.70 1.36 -1.94
CA PHE A 66 -4.05 0.06 -1.80
C PHE A 66 -5.06 -1.09 -1.75
N MET A 67 -6.19 -0.92 -1.05
CA MET A 67 -7.25 -1.94 -1.03
C MET A 67 -7.89 -2.13 -2.41
N SER A 68 -8.09 -1.04 -3.18
CA SER A 68 -8.54 -1.13 -4.57
C SER A 68 -7.57 -1.94 -5.44
N PHE A 69 -6.26 -1.69 -5.32
CA PHE A 69 -5.22 -2.50 -5.99
C PHE A 69 -5.32 -3.98 -5.62
N VAL A 70 -5.40 -4.29 -4.31
CA VAL A 70 -5.49 -5.68 -3.83
C VAL A 70 -6.74 -6.39 -4.35
N GLU A 71 -7.89 -5.73 -4.37
CA GLU A 71 -9.13 -6.30 -4.89
C GLU A 71 -9.06 -6.60 -6.38
N LYS A 72 -8.53 -5.66 -7.19
CA LYS A 72 -8.30 -5.88 -8.62
C LYS A 72 -7.34 -7.03 -8.86
N ALA A 73 -6.20 -7.07 -8.17
CA ALA A 73 -5.24 -8.16 -8.25
C ALA A 73 -5.85 -9.53 -7.87
N LYS A 74 -6.72 -9.57 -6.86
CA LYS A 74 -7.46 -10.76 -6.45
C LYS A 74 -8.43 -11.25 -7.52
N ILE A 75 -9.21 -10.36 -8.12
CA ILE A 75 -10.15 -10.70 -9.19
C ILE A 75 -9.39 -11.29 -10.38
N ILE A 76 -8.31 -10.62 -10.80
CA ILE A 76 -7.46 -11.05 -11.91
C ILE A 76 -6.84 -12.44 -11.63
N SER A 77 -6.35 -12.67 -10.40
CA SER A 77 -5.79 -13.96 -10.02
C SER A 77 -6.82 -15.10 -10.00
N GLN A 78 -8.07 -14.81 -9.63
CA GLN A 78 -9.17 -15.79 -9.67
C GLN A 78 -9.56 -16.16 -11.11
N ASP A 79 -9.51 -15.20 -12.04
CA ASP A 79 -9.81 -15.45 -13.45
C ASP A 79 -8.71 -16.32 -14.09
N LEU A 80 -7.46 -16.17 -13.67
CA LEU A 80 -6.35 -17.07 -14.06
C LEU A 80 -6.54 -18.52 -13.64
N LEU A 81 -7.18 -18.75 -12.49
CA LEU A 81 -7.35 -20.09 -11.92
C LEU A 81 -8.63 -20.79 -12.38
N LYS A 82 -9.51 -20.13 -13.15
CA LYS A 82 -10.72 -20.78 -13.70
C LYS A 82 -10.35 -21.74 -14.82
N GLU A 83 -10.63 -23.03 -14.58
CA GLU A 83 -10.46 -24.07 -15.60
C GLU A 83 -11.32 -23.79 -16.84
N GLY A 84 -10.71 -23.85 -18.03
CA GLY A 84 -11.39 -23.74 -19.32
C GLY A 84 -11.45 -22.34 -19.93
N THR A 85 -11.00 -21.31 -19.27
CA THR A 85 -10.74 -20.01 -19.86
C THR A 85 -9.23 -19.83 -20.01
N ASN A 86 -8.74 -19.82 -21.27
CA ASN A 86 -7.42 -19.26 -21.56
C ASN A 86 -7.64 -17.79 -21.98
N PRO A 87 -7.76 -16.84 -21.03
CA PRO A 87 -7.72 -15.45 -21.41
C PRO A 87 -6.35 -15.20 -22.04
N PRO A 88 -6.25 -14.35 -23.07
CA PRO A 88 -4.96 -13.97 -23.60
C PRO A 88 -4.10 -13.45 -22.44
N SER A 89 -2.91 -14.01 -22.25
CA SER A 89 -1.98 -13.58 -21.18
C SER A 89 -1.75 -12.07 -21.18
N ASP A 90 -1.79 -11.48 -22.37
CA ASP A 90 -1.58 -10.05 -22.60
C ASP A 90 -2.68 -9.16 -21.95
N SER A 91 -3.91 -9.66 -21.77
CA SER A 91 -4.96 -8.89 -21.10
C SER A 91 -4.78 -8.86 -19.58
N ILE A 92 -4.35 -9.96 -19.00
CA ILE A 92 -4.18 -10.12 -17.55
C ILE A 92 -3.02 -9.27 -17.01
N THR A 93 -1.88 -9.36 -17.70
CA THR A 93 -0.71 -8.54 -17.32
C THR A 93 -0.98 -7.06 -17.55
N ALA A 94 -1.71 -6.69 -18.60
CA ALA A 94 -2.11 -5.31 -18.85
C ALA A 94 -3.06 -4.78 -17.76
N GLU A 95 -4.02 -5.59 -17.31
CA GLU A 95 -4.93 -5.21 -16.22
C GLU A 95 -4.20 -5.08 -14.88
N LEU A 96 -3.28 -6.00 -14.57
CA LEU A 96 -2.43 -5.91 -13.38
C LEU A 96 -1.52 -4.67 -13.41
N ARG A 97 -0.94 -4.37 -14.57
CA ARG A 97 -0.14 -3.16 -14.77
C ARG A 97 -0.99 -1.91 -14.58
N ALA A 98 -2.17 -1.85 -15.18
CA ALA A 98 -3.06 -0.71 -15.03
C ALA A 98 -3.47 -0.47 -13.57
N ALA A 99 -3.77 -1.53 -12.81
CA ALA A 99 -4.07 -1.44 -11.39
C ALA A 99 -2.85 -0.97 -10.57
N PHE A 100 -1.66 -1.45 -10.89
CA PHE A 100 -0.42 -1.01 -10.25
C PHE A 100 -0.12 0.46 -10.56
N ASP A 101 -0.19 0.87 -11.83
CA ASP A 101 0.12 2.22 -12.26
C ASP A 101 -0.89 3.25 -11.73
N SER A 102 -2.16 2.87 -11.54
CA SER A 102 -3.19 3.75 -10.99
C SER A 102 -3.25 3.69 -9.46
N ASP A 103 -3.59 2.54 -8.91
CA ASP A 103 -4.00 2.44 -7.50
C ASP A 103 -2.80 2.29 -6.57
N PHE A 104 -1.84 1.42 -6.90
CA PHE A 104 -0.66 1.24 -6.06
C PHE A 104 0.22 2.49 -6.04
N ASN A 105 0.46 3.14 -7.18
CA ASN A 105 1.24 4.38 -7.23
C ASN A 105 0.54 5.53 -6.51
N LEU A 106 -0.79 5.60 -6.54
CA LEU A 106 -1.56 6.56 -5.75
C LEU A 106 -1.38 6.28 -4.24
N ALA A 107 -1.47 5.01 -3.84
CA ALA A 107 -1.25 4.61 -2.46
C ALA A 107 0.16 4.98 -1.97
N LEU A 108 1.19 4.68 -2.77
CA LEU A 108 2.58 5.03 -2.44
C LEU A 108 2.77 6.55 -2.35
N THR A 109 2.19 7.32 -3.28
CA THR A 109 2.30 8.78 -3.27
C THR A 109 1.71 9.38 -2.00
N ASN A 110 0.50 8.96 -1.61
CA ASN A 110 -0.16 9.45 -0.41
C ASN A 110 0.55 8.97 0.87
N LEU A 111 1.06 7.73 0.88
CA LEU A 111 1.84 7.22 2.01
C LEU A 111 3.14 8.03 2.22
N THR A 112 3.87 8.33 1.14
CA THR A 112 5.10 9.15 1.21
C THR A 112 4.79 10.57 1.68
N ALA A 113 3.68 11.17 1.21
CA ALA A 113 3.25 12.49 1.66
C ALA A 113 2.93 12.48 3.17
N ALA A 114 2.17 11.50 3.64
CA ALA A 114 1.83 11.34 5.04
C ALA A 114 3.07 11.12 5.92
N GLU A 115 4.00 10.27 5.49
CA GLU A 115 5.28 10.02 6.17
C GLU A 115 6.06 11.33 6.35
N GLN A 116 6.26 12.10 5.29
CA GLN A 116 6.98 13.37 5.34
C GLN A 116 6.34 14.37 6.30
N ARG A 117 4.98 14.45 6.32
CA ARG A 117 4.27 15.32 7.26
C ARG A 117 4.48 14.90 8.71
N VAL A 118 4.35 13.61 9.00
CA VAL A 118 4.53 13.08 10.35
C VAL A 118 5.98 13.23 10.81
N GLN A 119 6.97 13.04 9.95
CA GLN A 119 8.38 13.29 10.26
C GLN A 119 8.64 14.76 10.62
N GLY A 120 7.99 15.71 9.94
CA GLY A 120 8.08 17.13 10.21
C GLY A 120 7.46 17.57 11.56
N VAL A 121 6.67 16.75 12.21
CA VAL A 121 6.03 17.09 13.48
C VAL A 121 7.05 17.18 14.61
N GLU A 122 7.10 18.35 15.30
CA GLU A 122 7.92 18.55 16.49
C GLU A 122 7.25 17.92 17.72
N SER A 123 7.62 16.70 18.07
CA SER A 123 7.03 15.98 19.22
C SER A 123 7.18 16.72 20.58
N ALA A 124 8.17 17.62 20.70
CA ALA A 124 8.36 18.44 21.89
C ALA A 124 7.18 19.39 22.17
N LEU A 125 6.37 19.72 21.17
CA LEU A 125 5.19 20.60 21.29
C LEU A 125 3.97 19.90 21.90
N PHE A 126 4.03 18.57 22.03
CA PHE A 126 2.91 17.77 22.51
C PHE A 126 3.10 17.32 23.97
N PRO A 127 2.00 17.01 24.69
CA PRO A 127 2.07 16.43 26.02
C PRO A 127 2.94 15.17 26.06
N GLU A 128 3.60 14.94 27.20
CA GLU A 128 4.49 13.77 27.39
C GLU A 128 3.80 12.43 27.08
N SER A 129 2.49 12.33 27.32
CA SER A 129 1.69 11.13 27.02
C SER A 129 1.56 10.82 25.52
N LEU A 130 1.68 11.81 24.64
CA LEU A 130 1.56 11.64 23.18
C LEU A 130 2.90 11.45 22.47
N LYS A 131 4.01 11.85 23.08
CA LYS A 131 5.34 11.75 22.48
C LYS A 131 5.71 10.32 22.04
N PRO A 132 5.48 9.28 22.87
CA PRO A 132 5.74 7.91 22.43
C PRO A 132 4.91 7.50 21.23
N THR A 133 3.63 7.88 21.18
CA THR A 133 2.73 7.56 20.05
C THR A 133 3.20 8.24 18.75
N ILE A 134 3.63 9.51 18.83
CA ILE A 134 4.17 10.22 17.66
C ILE A 134 5.48 9.57 17.18
N ALA A 135 6.36 9.18 18.10
CA ALA A 135 7.61 8.52 17.78
C ALA A 135 7.36 7.15 17.11
N GLU A 136 6.41 6.38 17.64
CA GLU A 136 6.00 5.10 17.09
C GLU A 136 5.39 5.28 15.69
N ALA A 137 4.51 6.27 15.49
CA ALA A 137 3.94 6.57 14.18
C ALA A 137 5.02 6.93 13.15
N LYS A 138 6.01 7.74 13.52
CA LYS A 138 7.15 8.06 12.65
C LYS A 138 7.89 6.80 12.22
N PHE A 139 8.20 5.93 13.15
CA PHE A 139 8.92 4.69 12.88
C PHE A 139 8.10 3.76 11.96
N GLN A 140 6.84 3.51 12.29
CA GLN A 140 5.97 2.60 11.52
C GLN A 140 5.71 3.10 10.11
N LEU A 141 5.54 4.42 9.91
CA LEU A 141 5.35 4.98 8.58
C LEU A 141 6.59 4.86 7.71
N SER A 142 7.78 5.10 8.25
CA SER A 142 9.02 4.90 7.51
C SER A 142 9.26 3.44 7.13
N GLU A 143 8.95 2.49 8.02
CA GLU A 143 9.02 1.06 7.70
C GLU A 143 8.00 0.66 6.62
N LEU A 144 6.78 1.19 6.69
CA LEU A 144 5.75 0.93 5.69
C LEU A 144 6.11 1.52 4.33
N GLU A 145 6.60 2.76 4.29
CA GLU A 145 7.09 3.40 3.07
C GLU A 145 8.23 2.59 2.44
N TYR A 146 9.17 2.12 3.24
CA TYR A 146 10.25 1.26 2.77
C TYR A 146 9.71 0.00 2.08
N VAL A 147 8.76 -0.71 2.70
CA VAL A 147 8.15 -1.92 2.12
C VAL A 147 7.43 -1.61 0.80
N PHE A 148 6.71 -0.49 0.73
CA PHE A 148 6.02 -0.08 -0.49
C PHE A 148 7.00 0.27 -1.62
N ASN A 149 8.11 0.93 -1.31
CA ASN A 149 9.15 1.23 -2.28
C ASN A 149 9.82 -0.06 -2.80
N GLU A 150 10.16 -1.02 -1.94
CA GLU A 150 10.67 -2.34 -2.35
C GLU A 150 9.68 -3.07 -3.27
N PHE A 151 8.39 -3.04 -2.94
CA PHE A 151 7.36 -3.62 -3.79
C PHE A 151 7.27 -2.90 -5.14
N ASN A 152 7.35 -1.57 -5.15
CA ASN A 152 7.36 -0.75 -6.36
C ASN A 152 8.50 -1.13 -7.32
N GLU A 153 9.66 -1.49 -6.80
CA GLU A 153 10.81 -1.93 -7.61
C GLU A 153 10.66 -3.37 -8.12
N ILE A 154 10.09 -4.27 -7.31
CA ILE A 154 10.00 -5.69 -7.63
C ILE A 154 8.81 -6.01 -8.54
N PHE A 155 7.69 -5.33 -8.38
CA PHE A 155 6.46 -5.67 -9.10
C PHE A 155 6.58 -5.55 -10.64
N PRO A 156 7.23 -4.55 -11.24
CA PRO A 156 7.47 -4.50 -12.68
C PRO A 156 8.33 -5.67 -13.20
N ILE A 157 9.26 -6.18 -12.36
CA ILE A 157 10.04 -7.37 -12.70
C ILE A 157 9.14 -8.60 -12.74
N PHE A 158 8.24 -8.72 -11.77
CA PHE A 158 7.25 -9.80 -11.75
C PHE A 158 6.32 -9.76 -12.97
N LEU A 159 5.82 -8.58 -13.37
CA LEU A 159 5.01 -8.42 -14.58
C LEU A 159 5.77 -8.87 -15.84
N ARG A 160 7.04 -8.52 -15.97
CA ARG A 160 7.88 -8.98 -17.10
C ARG A 160 8.04 -10.49 -17.11
N LEU A 161 8.18 -11.13 -15.95
CA LEU A 161 8.20 -12.58 -15.84
C LEU A 161 6.87 -13.20 -16.25
N LEU A 162 5.74 -12.54 -16.03
CA LEU A 162 4.43 -12.98 -16.53
C LEU A 162 4.21 -12.76 -18.02
N GLY A 163 5.13 -12.09 -18.72
CA GLY A 163 5.05 -11.88 -20.15
C GLY A 163 4.38 -10.58 -20.57
N ASP A 164 4.35 -9.56 -19.71
CA ASP A 164 3.69 -8.27 -19.97
C ASP A 164 4.22 -7.52 -21.21
N GLU A 165 5.54 -7.53 -21.44
CA GLU A 165 6.14 -6.86 -22.63
C GLU A 165 6.29 -7.81 -23.81
N HIS A 166 6.60 -9.07 -23.55
CA HIS A 166 6.81 -10.11 -24.56
C HIS A 166 6.42 -11.47 -23.99
N PRO A 167 5.77 -12.35 -24.79
CA PRO A 167 5.45 -13.71 -24.37
C PRO A 167 6.68 -14.45 -23.85
N GLN A 168 6.61 -14.93 -22.62
CA GLN A 168 7.69 -15.69 -21.99
C GLN A 168 7.46 -17.19 -22.16
N ARG A 169 8.55 -17.93 -22.31
CA ARG A 169 8.53 -19.39 -22.35
C ARG A 169 9.37 -19.95 -21.21
N TYR A 170 8.75 -20.78 -20.39
CA TYR A 170 9.39 -21.40 -19.24
C TYR A 170 9.56 -22.89 -19.49
N LEU A 171 10.76 -23.41 -19.22
CA LEU A 171 11.01 -24.84 -19.13
C LEU A 171 10.93 -25.24 -17.65
N VAL A 172 9.91 -26.01 -17.30
CA VAL A 172 9.76 -26.56 -15.96
C VAL A 172 10.39 -27.95 -15.92
N LEU A 173 11.49 -28.10 -15.17
CA LEU A 173 12.13 -29.39 -14.93
C LEU A 173 11.60 -29.97 -13.62
N LEU A 174 10.90 -31.09 -13.71
CA LEU A 174 10.41 -31.84 -12.55
C LEU A 174 11.46 -32.86 -12.13
N GLU A 175 12.16 -32.59 -11.03
CA GLU A 175 13.19 -33.45 -10.47
C GLU A 175 12.62 -34.29 -9.32
N ASN A 176 12.82 -35.62 -9.42
CA ASN A 176 12.44 -36.54 -8.33
C ASN A 176 13.61 -36.71 -7.35
N ASN A 177 13.61 -35.94 -6.26
CA ASN A 177 14.64 -35.99 -5.22
C ASN A 177 14.64 -37.26 -4.37
N HIS A 178 13.65 -38.12 -4.50
CA HIS A 178 13.61 -39.43 -3.79
C HIS A 178 14.48 -40.51 -4.47
N GLU A 179 14.96 -40.25 -5.69
CA GLU A 179 15.88 -41.18 -6.38
C GLU A 179 17.31 -40.68 -6.22
N SER A 180 18.06 -41.28 -5.29
CA SER A 180 19.47 -40.94 -5.04
C SER A 180 20.35 -41.40 -6.20
N ARG A 181 20.77 -40.47 -7.07
CA ARG A 181 21.76 -40.68 -8.13
C ARG A 181 22.96 -39.76 -7.97
N PRO A 182 24.17 -40.17 -8.34
CA PRO A 182 25.31 -39.29 -8.39
C PRO A 182 25.05 -38.15 -9.40
N GLY A 183 24.89 -36.91 -8.92
CA GLY A 183 24.65 -35.72 -9.75
C GLY A 183 23.30 -35.06 -9.63
N GLY A 184 22.43 -35.51 -8.72
CA GLY A 184 21.10 -34.94 -8.46
C GLY A 184 19.93 -35.90 -8.75
N GLY A 185 18.68 -35.46 -8.58
CA GLY A 185 17.48 -36.26 -8.80
C GLY A 185 17.22 -36.58 -10.27
N PHE A 186 16.26 -37.46 -10.50
CA PHE A 186 15.86 -37.88 -11.85
C PHE A 186 14.85 -36.92 -12.49
N ILE A 187 15.13 -36.46 -13.70
CA ILE A 187 14.17 -35.71 -14.53
C ILE A 187 13.24 -36.72 -15.22
N GLY A 188 12.02 -36.82 -14.75
CA GLY A 188 11.05 -37.82 -15.21
C GLY A 188 10.30 -37.45 -16.50
N SER A 189 10.08 -36.15 -16.75
CA SER A 189 9.38 -35.65 -17.93
C SER A 189 9.66 -34.17 -18.16
N TYR A 190 9.53 -33.73 -19.39
CA TYR A 190 9.65 -32.32 -19.82
C TYR A 190 8.62 -32.03 -20.90
#